data_c589127b49fd9a09b06a82c120c9535f
#
_entry.id   c589127b49fd9a09b06a82c120c9535f
#
_cell.length_a   1.000
_cell.length_b   1.000
_cell.length_c   1.000
_cell.angle_alpha   90.00
_cell.angle_beta   90.00
_cell.angle_gamma   90.00
#
_symmetry.space_group_name_H-M   'P 1'
#
loop_
_entity.id
_entity.type
_entity.pdbx_description
1 polymer ?
#
loop_
_entity_poly.entity_id
_entity_poly.type
_entity_poly.pdbx_seq_one_letter_code
_entity_poly.pdbx_strand_id
1 'polypeptide(L)'
;MLLLISDLDISHEEVFFLDSMYKESLKTPDIQYEVVWLPIVDRLTPSNEEYQHKFEHLQSTMPWYIVHDPWTIEPAVIKYIKEVWHFAKKSILVALDPQGKVASRNALHMVRIWGNRAFPFTSEKEDNLWKLENWKVELLINGIDVEIPDWVSPSSQPSTHAHIYTLTHICL
;
A
#
# COMPACT_ATOMS: atom_id res chain seq x y z
N MET A 1 -5.94 -3.32 -12.63
CA MET A 1 -6.40 -2.02 -12.10
C MET A 1 -6.15 -1.99 -10.60
N LEU A 2 -5.74 -0.85 -10.06
CA LEU A 2 -5.56 -0.65 -8.62
C LEU A 2 -6.59 0.35 -8.10
N LEU A 3 -7.29 0.02 -7.02
CA LEU A 3 -8.19 0.93 -6.32
C LEU A 3 -7.48 1.45 -5.06
N LEU A 4 -7.09 2.71 -5.06
CA LEU A 4 -6.60 3.39 -3.87
C LEU A 4 -7.81 3.86 -3.05
N ILE A 5 -7.98 3.30 -1.88
CA ILE A 5 -9.07 3.63 -0.96
C ILE A 5 -8.47 4.31 0.25
N SER A 6 -8.89 5.53 0.53
CA SER A 6 -8.42 6.31 1.68
C SER A 6 -9.53 7.23 2.19
N ASP A 7 -9.32 7.87 3.32
CA ASP A 7 -10.04 9.10 3.67
C ASP A 7 -9.39 10.32 2.98
N LEU A 8 -9.81 11.52 3.35
CA LEU A 8 -9.24 12.77 2.85
C LEU A 8 -7.99 13.21 3.63
N ASP A 9 -7.50 12.41 4.57
CA ASP A 9 -6.30 12.67 5.36
C ASP A 9 -5.09 11.84 4.88
N ILE A 10 -5.15 11.30 3.66
CA ILE A 10 -4.03 10.60 3.02
C ILE A 10 -2.78 11.48 3.02
N SER A 11 -1.63 10.91 3.38
CA SER A 11 -0.39 11.67 3.47
C SER A 11 0.17 12.03 2.09
N HIS A 12 0.78 13.22 1.98
CA HIS A 12 1.48 13.63 0.76
C HIS A 12 2.61 12.67 0.36
N GLU A 13 3.28 12.07 1.34
CA GLU A 13 4.34 11.09 1.10
C GLU A 13 3.80 9.84 0.41
N GLU A 14 2.61 9.37 0.83
CA GLU A 14 1.95 8.21 0.22
C GLU A 14 1.51 8.50 -1.20
N VAL A 15 0.91 9.67 -1.45
CA VAL A 15 0.52 10.11 -2.78
C VAL A 15 1.75 10.24 -3.69
N PHE A 16 2.81 10.88 -3.22
CA PHE A 16 4.04 11.06 -3.98
C PHE A 16 4.71 9.72 -4.33
N PHE A 17 4.74 8.80 -3.38
CA PHE A 17 5.29 7.47 -3.60
C PHE A 17 4.51 6.69 -4.68
N LEU A 18 3.17 6.69 -4.58
CA LEU A 18 2.30 6.04 -5.57
C LEU A 18 2.40 6.71 -6.95
N ASP A 19 2.53 8.04 -7.00
CA ASP A 19 2.75 8.80 -8.23
C ASP A 19 4.04 8.39 -8.93
N SER A 20 5.11 8.25 -8.17
CA SER A 20 6.41 7.81 -8.71
C SER A 20 6.32 6.43 -9.34
N MET A 21 5.64 5.50 -8.68
CA MET A 21 5.42 4.15 -9.17
C MET A 21 4.50 4.11 -10.41
N TYR A 22 3.43 4.88 -10.39
CA TYR A 22 2.52 4.98 -11.53
C TYR A 22 3.24 5.54 -12.76
N LYS A 23 4.03 6.59 -12.60
CA LYS A 23 4.85 7.16 -13.69
C LYS A 23 5.90 6.18 -14.23
N GLU A 24 6.46 5.34 -13.39
CA GLU A 24 7.37 4.27 -13.80
C GLU A 24 6.63 3.18 -14.60
N SER A 25 5.44 2.77 -14.15
CA SER A 25 4.64 1.76 -14.84
C SER A 25 4.27 2.19 -16.27
N LEU A 26 3.95 3.47 -16.46
CA LEU A 26 3.63 4.02 -17.79
C LEU A 26 4.81 3.94 -18.79
N LYS A 27 6.04 3.84 -18.28
CA LYS A 27 7.26 3.72 -19.11
C LYS A 27 7.66 2.26 -19.38
N THR A 28 7.04 1.31 -18.69
CA THR A 28 7.40 -0.10 -18.75
C THR A 28 6.30 -0.89 -19.48
N PRO A 29 6.55 -1.36 -20.72
CA PRO A 29 5.49 -1.99 -21.55
C PRO A 29 4.81 -3.19 -20.90
N ASP A 30 5.56 -3.97 -20.11
CA ASP A 30 5.07 -5.19 -19.47
C ASP A 30 4.36 -4.95 -18.12
N ILE A 31 4.39 -3.71 -17.62
CA ILE A 31 3.82 -3.33 -16.33
C ILE A 31 2.83 -2.19 -16.56
N GLN A 32 1.62 -2.55 -16.96
CA GLN A 32 0.57 -1.57 -17.21
C GLN A 32 -0.60 -1.78 -16.28
N TYR A 33 -0.91 -0.77 -15.51
CA TYR A 33 -2.10 -0.72 -14.66
C TYR A 33 -2.61 0.71 -14.54
N GLU A 34 -3.89 0.83 -14.33
CA GLU A 34 -4.53 2.10 -13.99
C GLU A 34 -4.79 2.16 -12.49
N VAL A 35 -4.70 3.35 -11.94
CA VAL A 35 -5.05 3.64 -10.55
C VAL A 35 -6.34 4.44 -10.54
N VAL A 36 -7.25 4.08 -9.64
CA VAL A 36 -8.48 4.83 -9.38
C VAL A 36 -8.53 5.16 -7.90
N TRP A 37 -8.57 6.43 -7.56
CA TRP A 37 -8.76 6.87 -6.17
C TRP A 37 -10.23 6.90 -5.80
N LEU A 38 -10.57 6.20 -4.72
CA LEU A 38 -11.89 6.11 -4.13
C LEU A 38 -11.84 6.66 -2.70
N PRO A 39 -12.03 7.96 -2.50
CA PRO A 39 -12.06 8.55 -1.17
C PRO A 39 -13.35 8.17 -0.44
N ILE A 40 -13.20 7.70 0.80
CA ILE A 40 -14.31 7.37 1.69
C ILE A 40 -14.54 8.54 2.63
N VAL A 41 -15.65 9.22 2.43
CA VAL A 41 -16.09 10.34 3.26
C VAL A 41 -17.20 9.89 4.18
N ASP A 42 -17.13 10.26 5.46
CA ASP A 42 -18.22 9.96 6.37
C ASP A 42 -19.44 10.87 6.06
N ARG A 43 -20.57 10.26 5.77
CA ARG A 43 -21.83 10.99 5.47
C ARG A 43 -22.39 11.77 6.65
N LEU A 44 -21.96 11.46 7.87
CA LEU A 44 -22.34 12.20 9.07
C LEU A 44 -21.58 13.53 9.18
N THR A 45 -20.49 13.67 8.44
CA THR A 45 -19.80 14.95 8.32
C THR A 45 -20.54 15.77 7.28
N PRO A 46 -21.13 16.93 7.66
CA PRO A 46 -21.74 17.82 6.67
C PRO A 46 -20.75 18.04 5.53
N SER A 47 -21.25 18.16 4.31
CA SER A 47 -20.45 18.62 3.16
C SER A 47 -20.00 20.05 3.47
N ASN A 48 -18.99 20.18 4.31
CA ASN A 48 -18.42 21.45 4.71
C ASN A 48 -17.48 21.89 3.61
N GLU A 49 -17.42 23.16 3.33
CA GLU A 49 -16.49 23.77 2.35
C GLU A 49 -15.05 23.29 2.57
N GLU A 50 -14.65 23.05 3.82
CA GLU A 50 -13.35 22.53 4.18
C GLU A 50 -13.06 21.15 3.56
N TYR A 51 -13.99 20.21 3.65
CA TYR A 51 -13.82 18.85 3.06
C TYR A 51 -13.83 18.90 1.54
N GLN A 52 -14.62 19.79 0.97
CA GLN A 52 -14.64 19.99 -0.47
C GLN A 52 -13.30 20.54 -0.97
N HIS A 53 -12.78 21.56 -0.32
CA HIS A 53 -11.44 22.09 -0.64
C HIS A 53 -10.32 21.06 -0.46
N LYS A 54 -10.39 20.23 0.59
CA LYS A 54 -9.46 19.10 0.77
C LYS A 54 -9.52 18.12 -0.41
N PHE A 55 -10.71 17.72 -0.79
CA PHE A 55 -10.91 16.81 -1.93
C PHE A 55 -10.37 17.41 -3.23
N GLU A 56 -10.74 18.64 -3.55
CA GLU A 56 -10.27 19.36 -4.75
C GLU A 56 -8.74 19.51 -4.76
N HIS A 57 -8.14 19.80 -3.62
CA HIS A 57 -6.69 19.87 -3.48
C HIS A 57 -6.02 18.52 -3.77
N LEU A 58 -6.47 17.44 -3.15
CA LEU A 58 -5.95 16.09 -3.40
C LEU A 58 -6.17 15.68 -4.85
N GLN A 59 -7.35 15.97 -5.42
CA GLN A 59 -7.66 15.70 -6.81
C GLN A 59 -6.67 16.38 -7.76
N SER A 60 -6.27 17.62 -7.47
CA SER A 60 -5.32 18.36 -8.29
C SER A 60 -3.89 17.79 -8.24
N THR A 61 -3.55 17.02 -7.22
CA THR A 61 -2.20 16.45 -7.03
C THR A 61 -2.05 15.04 -7.57
N MET A 62 -3.16 14.33 -7.80
CA MET A 62 -3.16 12.94 -8.23
C MET A 62 -3.27 12.82 -9.76
N PRO A 63 -2.34 12.13 -10.44
CA PRO A 63 -2.33 12.05 -11.91
C PRO A 63 -3.21 10.93 -12.49
N TRP A 64 -3.91 10.18 -11.64
CA TRP A 64 -4.73 9.02 -12.00
C TRP A 64 -6.24 9.31 -11.93
N TYR A 65 -7.05 8.32 -12.23
CA TYR A 65 -8.51 8.45 -12.20
C TYR A 65 -9.03 8.63 -10.78
N ILE A 66 -10.08 9.44 -10.66
CA ILE A 66 -10.68 9.82 -9.39
C ILE A 66 -12.19 9.71 -9.50
N VAL A 67 -12.84 9.22 -8.47
CA VAL A 67 -14.30 9.24 -8.38
C VAL A 67 -14.79 10.69 -8.38
N HIS A 68 -15.73 11.01 -9.25
CA HIS A 68 -16.21 12.37 -9.50
C HIS A 68 -16.74 13.05 -8.23
N ASP A 69 -17.54 12.32 -7.46
CA ASP A 69 -18.17 12.82 -6.24
C ASP A 69 -18.22 11.73 -5.17
N PRO A 70 -17.34 11.83 -4.15
CA PRO A 70 -17.26 10.83 -3.09
C PRO A 70 -18.47 10.79 -2.17
N TRP A 71 -19.27 11.87 -2.09
CA TRP A 71 -20.47 11.91 -1.26
C TRP A 71 -21.65 11.14 -1.88
N THR A 72 -21.59 10.85 -3.18
CA THR A 72 -22.62 10.06 -3.89
C THR A 72 -22.37 8.55 -3.83
N ILE A 73 -21.24 8.09 -3.28
CA ILE A 73 -20.96 6.66 -3.14
C ILE A 73 -22.04 6.00 -2.27
N GLU A 74 -22.62 4.93 -2.79
CA GLU A 74 -23.69 4.24 -2.07
C GLU A 74 -23.24 3.67 -0.72
N PRO A 75 -24.08 3.77 0.33
CA PRO A 75 -23.76 3.22 1.66
C PRO A 75 -23.41 1.74 1.65
N ALA A 76 -24.03 0.96 0.76
CA ALA A 76 -23.74 -0.46 0.61
C ALA A 76 -22.33 -0.71 0.14
N VAL A 77 -21.78 0.13 -0.75
CA VAL A 77 -20.40 0.06 -1.22
C VAL A 77 -19.43 0.40 -0.09
N ILE A 78 -19.70 1.49 0.65
CA ILE A 78 -18.88 1.89 1.80
C ILE A 78 -18.88 0.79 2.86
N LYS A 79 -20.04 0.19 3.15
CA LYS A 79 -20.15 -0.91 4.09
C LYS A 79 -19.32 -2.12 3.63
N TYR A 80 -19.41 -2.49 2.36
CA TYR A 80 -18.64 -3.57 1.79
C TYR A 80 -17.12 -3.33 1.92
N ILE A 81 -16.67 -2.13 1.61
CA ILE A 81 -15.26 -1.73 1.72
C ILE A 81 -14.77 -1.85 3.18
N LYS A 82 -15.57 -1.40 4.15
CA LYS A 82 -15.24 -1.49 5.57
C LYS A 82 -15.25 -2.92 6.10
N GLU A 83 -16.25 -3.71 5.75
CA GLU A 83 -16.45 -5.06 6.31
C GLU A 83 -15.64 -6.14 5.59
N VAL A 84 -15.54 -6.07 4.25
CA VAL A 84 -14.90 -7.13 3.43
C VAL A 84 -13.45 -6.84 3.14
N TRP A 85 -13.10 -5.56 2.89
CA TRP A 85 -11.73 -5.15 2.63
C TRP A 85 -11.03 -4.59 3.87
N HIS A 86 -11.75 -4.54 5.00
CA HIS A 86 -11.24 -4.10 6.32
C HIS A 86 -10.67 -2.68 6.31
N PHE A 87 -11.22 -1.82 5.47
CA PHE A 87 -10.84 -0.42 5.48
C PHE A 87 -11.28 0.25 6.79
N ALA A 88 -10.34 0.86 7.49
CA ALA A 88 -10.59 1.65 8.70
C ALA A 88 -10.21 3.12 8.46
N LYS A 89 -8.99 3.51 8.80
CA LYS A 89 -8.46 4.87 8.61
C LYS A 89 -7.24 4.89 7.71
N LYS A 90 -6.46 3.78 7.69
CA LYS A 90 -5.27 3.69 6.85
C LYS A 90 -5.67 3.37 5.42
N SER A 91 -5.01 4.00 4.47
CA SER A 91 -5.19 3.71 3.05
C SER A 91 -4.96 2.23 2.75
N ILE A 92 -5.75 1.69 1.83
CA ILE A 92 -5.55 0.37 1.27
C ILE A 92 -5.50 0.47 -0.26
N LEU A 93 -4.77 -0.45 -0.88
CA LEU A 93 -4.62 -0.54 -2.32
C LEU A 93 -5.15 -1.90 -2.79
N VAL A 94 -6.38 -1.93 -3.29
CA VAL A 94 -7.01 -3.17 -3.78
C VAL A 94 -6.60 -3.41 -5.21
N ALA A 95 -5.99 -4.57 -5.48
CA ALA A 95 -5.65 -4.97 -6.84
C ALA A 95 -6.79 -5.79 -7.46
N LEU A 96 -7.20 -5.38 -8.66
CA LEU A 96 -8.18 -6.09 -9.47
C LEU A 96 -7.52 -6.66 -10.73
N ASP A 97 -7.89 -7.88 -11.09
CA ASP A 97 -7.51 -8.52 -12.35
C ASP A 97 -8.24 -7.88 -13.56
N PRO A 98 -7.92 -8.28 -14.80
CA PRO A 98 -8.60 -7.77 -15.99
C PRO A 98 -10.10 -8.09 -16.04
N GLN A 99 -10.57 -9.07 -15.29
CA GLN A 99 -11.98 -9.44 -15.18
C GLN A 99 -12.72 -8.68 -14.06
N GLY A 100 -12.00 -7.80 -13.35
CA GLY A 100 -12.55 -7.03 -12.23
C GLY A 100 -12.66 -7.81 -10.92
N LYS A 101 -12.06 -9.01 -10.85
CA LYS A 101 -12.02 -9.81 -9.62
C LYS A 101 -10.87 -9.33 -8.72
N VAL A 102 -11.08 -9.37 -7.42
CA VAL A 102 -10.04 -8.99 -6.43
C VAL A 102 -8.89 -10.00 -6.47
N ALA A 103 -7.72 -9.53 -6.88
CA ALA A 103 -6.47 -10.29 -6.87
C ALA A 103 -5.72 -10.13 -5.53
N SER A 104 -5.78 -8.92 -4.93
CA SER A 104 -5.30 -8.65 -3.58
C SER A 104 -6.20 -7.61 -2.91
N ARG A 105 -6.57 -7.84 -1.65
CA ARG A 105 -7.39 -6.90 -0.87
C ARG A 105 -6.63 -5.68 -0.38
N ASN A 106 -5.32 -5.82 -0.25
CA ASN A 106 -4.43 -4.71 0.06
C ASN A 106 -3.01 -5.01 -0.45
N ALA A 107 -2.66 -4.45 -1.59
CA ALA A 107 -1.35 -4.58 -2.20
C ALA A 107 -0.36 -3.48 -1.75
N LEU A 108 -0.75 -2.60 -0.83
CA LEU A 108 0.05 -1.43 -0.45
C LEU A 108 1.44 -1.82 0.09
N HIS A 109 1.50 -2.89 0.89
CA HIS A 109 2.77 -3.42 1.40
C HIS A 109 3.66 -3.98 0.27
N MET A 110 3.07 -4.70 -0.71
CA MET A 110 3.81 -5.22 -1.85
C MET A 110 4.43 -4.09 -2.66
N VAL A 111 3.65 -3.03 -2.87
CA VAL A 111 4.07 -1.82 -3.57
C VAL A 111 5.21 -1.14 -2.81
N ARG A 112 5.13 -1.03 -1.49
CA ARG A 112 6.16 -0.40 -0.65
C ARG A 112 7.47 -1.19 -0.60
N ILE A 113 7.40 -2.52 -0.61
CA ILE A 113 8.58 -3.39 -0.48
C ILE A 113 9.27 -3.61 -1.84
N TRP A 114 8.49 -3.93 -2.89
CA TRP A 114 9.04 -4.37 -4.19
C TRP A 114 8.74 -3.43 -5.34
N GLY A 115 7.94 -2.39 -5.11
CA GLY A 115 7.55 -1.48 -6.17
C GLY A 115 6.81 -2.21 -7.31
N ASN A 116 7.07 -1.79 -8.53
CA ASN A 116 6.49 -2.38 -9.74
C ASN A 116 6.91 -3.83 -10.00
N ARG A 117 7.95 -4.34 -9.34
CA ARG A 117 8.34 -5.76 -9.41
C ARG A 117 7.24 -6.69 -8.88
N ALA A 118 6.36 -6.18 -8.01
CA ALA A 118 5.24 -6.93 -7.47
C ALA A 118 4.06 -7.07 -8.44
N PHE A 119 4.07 -6.40 -9.60
CA PHE A 119 3.03 -6.58 -10.62
C PHE A 119 2.91 -8.07 -11.03
N PRO A 120 1.70 -8.62 -11.16
CA PRO A 120 0.36 -8.01 -11.13
C PRO A 120 -0.30 -7.89 -9.74
N PHE A 121 0.45 -7.85 -8.66
CA PHE A 121 0.01 -7.67 -7.26
C PHE A 121 -0.92 -8.78 -6.76
N THR A 122 -0.62 -10.01 -7.12
CA THR A 122 -1.33 -11.21 -6.67
C THR A 122 -0.63 -11.85 -5.47
N SER A 123 -1.38 -12.60 -4.64
CA SER A 123 -0.78 -13.35 -3.54
C SER A 123 0.27 -14.35 -4.01
N GLU A 124 0.08 -14.99 -5.18
CA GLU A 124 1.07 -15.88 -5.76
C GLU A 124 2.38 -15.15 -6.09
N LYS A 125 2.28 -13.94 -6.66
CA LYS A 125 3.45 -13.10 -6.95
C LYS A 125 4.17 -12.69 -5.68
N GLU A 126 3.42 -12.34 -4.65
CA GLU A 126 3.94 -12.02 -3.32
C GLU A 126 4.72 -13.20 -2.73
N ASP A 127 4.12 -14.38 -2.68
CA ASP A 127 4.77 -15.60 -2.18
C ASP A 127 6.07 -15.92 -2.93
N ASN A 128 6.09 -15.70 -4.24
CA ASN A 128 7.28 -15.93 -5.05
C ASN A 128 8.37 -14.89 -4.76
N LEU A 129 8.01 -13.64 -4.56
CA LEU A 129 8.97 -12.60 -4.19
C LEU A 129 9.57 -12.86 -2.81
N TRP A 130 8.77 -13.23 -1.82
CA TRP A 130 9.28 -13.61 -0.49
C TRP A 130 10.27 -14.78 -0.53
N LYS A 131 10.04 -15.77 -1.39
CA LYS A 131 10.98 -16.90 -1.57
C LYS A 131 12.31 -16.49 -2.20
N LEU A 132 12.32 -15.44 -3.02
CA LEU A 132 13.51 -14.93 -3.69
C LEU A 132 14.34 -13.98 -2.82
N GLU A 133 13.69 -13.33 -1.84
CA GLU A 133 14.36 -12.39 -0.95
C GLU A 133 15.15 -13.13 0.14
N ASN A 134 16.47 -13.05 0.06
CA ASN A 134 17.36 -13.48 1.13
C ASN A 134 17.50 -12.33 2.15
N TRP A 135 16.49 -12.15 2.98
CA TRP A 135 16.56 -11.20 4.09
C TRP A 135 17.54 -11.70 5.14
N LYS A 136 18.78 -11.22 5.07
CA LYS A 136 19.72 -11.35 6.18
C LYS A 136 19.47 -10.24 7.17
N VAL A 137 19.48 -10.57 8.45
CA VAL A 137 19.35 -9.58 9.54
C VAL A 137 20.36 -8.46 9.37
N GLU A 138 21.54 -8.76 8.84
CA GLU A 138 22.61 -7.81 8.49
C GLU A 138 22.14 -6.70 7.54
N LEU A 139 21.22 -6.99 6.60
CA LEU A 139 20.68 -5.98 5.67
C LEU A 139 19.72 -5.02 6.35
N LEU A 140 18.97 -5.50 7.36
CA LEU A 140 18.06 -4.65 8.13
C LEU A 140 18.81 -3.70 9.06
N ILE A 141 20.00 -4.09 9.51
CA ILE A 141 20.78 -3.35 10.50
C ILE A 141 21.81 -2.42 9.85
N ASN A 142 22.14 -2.65 8.59
CA ASN A 142 23.18 -1.93 7.84
C ASN A 142 22.93 -0.42 7.63
N GLY A 143 21.92 0.15 8.25
CA GLY A 143 21.64 1.58 8.21
C GLY A 143 21.31 2.16 9.59
N ILE A 144 21.32 1.34 10.64
CA ILE A 144 20.87 1.75 11.99
C ILE A 144 22.07 2.06 12.89
N ASP A 145 23.09 1.20 12.89
CA ASP A 145 24.31 1.41 13.67
C ASP A 145 25.48 0.60 13.08
N VAL A 146 26.68 1.21 13.09
CA VAL A 146 27.90 0.61 12.52
C VAL A 146 28.41 -0.58 13.37
N GLU A 147 28.08 -0.64 14.65
CA GLU A 147 28.52 -1.69 15.58
C GLU A 147 27.61 -2.94 15.59
N ILE A 148 26.37 -2.82 15.13
CA ILE A 148 25.41 -3.94 15.17
C ILE A 148 25.73 -5.07 14.18
N PRO A 149 26.29 -4.84 12.96
CA PRO A 149 26.68 -5.90 12.03
C PRO A 149 27.67 -6.91 12.62
N ASP A 150 28.58 -6.46 13.48
CA ASP A 150 29.57 -7.35 14.14
C ASP A 150 28.94 -8.29 15.16
N TRP A 151 27.80 -7.92 15.73
CA TRP A 151 27.05 -8.74 16.69
C TRP A 151 26.28 -9.88 16.03
N VAL A 152 25.94 -9.75 14.77
CA VAL A 152 25.10 -10.69 14.02
C VAL A 152 25.95 -11.63 13.16
N SER A 153 27.27 -11.39 13.08
CA SER A 153 28.19 -12.25 12.33
C SER A 153 28.32 -13.65 12.98
N PRO A 154 28.32 -14.74 12.20
CA PRO A 154 28.29 -16.13 12.71
C PRO A 154 29.45 -16.50 13.64
N SER A 155 30.50 -15.68 13.75
CA SER A 155 31.68 -15.89 14.60
C SER A 155 31.46 -15.53 16.06
N SER A 156 30.32 -14.92 16.44
CA SER A 156 30.05 -14.41 17.80
C SER A 156 28.83 -15.04 18.50
N GLN A 157 28.32 -16.17 18.03
CA GLN A 157 27.17 -16.79 18.67
C GLN A 157 27.54 -17.66 19.89
N PRO A 158 27.11 -17.30 21.11
CA PRO A 158 26.80 -18.28 22.13
C PRO A 158 25.46 -18.93 21.79
N SER A 159 25.42 -20.25 21.81
CA SER A 159 24.27 -21.09 21.53
C SER A 159 23.03 -20.73 22.38
N THR A 160 22.11 -19.95 21.81
CA THR A 160 20.77 -19.80 22.40
C THR A 160 19.76 -19.57 21.28
N HIS A 161 18.86 -20.54 21.14
CA HIS A 161 17.66 -20.44 20.29
C HIS A 161 16.82 -19.22 20.71
N ALA A 162 16.93 -18.13 19.99
CA ALA A 162 15.97 -17.04 20.08
C ALA A 162 14.88 -17.25 19.01
N HIS A 163 13.69 -17.59 19.47
CA HIS A 163 12.50 -17.67 18.64
C HIS A 163 12.18 -16.29 18.06
N ILE A 164 12.28 -16.15 16.74
CA ILE A 164 11.86 -14.97 15.98
C ILE A 164 10.33 -15.00 15.88
N TYR A 165 9.63 -14.47 16.88
CA TYR A 165 8.17 -14.29 16.86
C TYR A 165 7.72 -12.82 16.93
N THR A 166 8.57 -11.85 16.60
CA THR A 166 8.23 -10.46 16.96
C THR A 166 8.20 -9.46 15.79
N LEU A 167 8.38 -9.85 14.54
CA LEU A 167 8.43 -8.90 13.42
C LEU A 167 7.13 -8.78 12.61
N THR A 168 6.09 -9.56 12.91
CA THR A 168 4.80 -9.45 12.22
C THR A 168 3.89 -8.33 12.74
N HIS A 169 4.26 -7.62 13.81
CA HIS A 169 3.42 -6.56 14.40
C HIS A 169 3.88 -5.12 14.11
N ILE A 170 4.94 -4.90 13.34
CA ILE A 170 5.45 -3.54 13.06
C ILE A 170 4.94 -2.99 11.71
N CYS A 171 4.29 -3.80 10.89
CA CYS A 171 3.75 -3.39 9.59
C CYS A 171 2.22 -3.43 9.51
N LEU A 172 1.52 -3.17 10.61
CA LEU A 172 0.07 -2.93 10.61
C LEU A 172 -0.24 -1.48 10.96
#